data_58159ab62a40ebc88e65893bdc3bea44
#
_entry.id   58159ab62a40ebc88e65893bdc3bea44
#
_cell.length_a   1.000
_cell.length_b   1.000
_cell.length_c   1.000
_cell.angle_alpha   90.00
_cell.angle_beta   90.00
_cell.angle_gamma   90.00
#
_symmetry.space_group_name_H-M   'P 1'
#
loop_
_entity.id
_entity.type
_entity.pdbx_description
1 polymer ?
#
loop_
_entity_poly.entity_id
_entity_poly.type
_entity_poly.pdbx_seq_one_letter_code
_entity_poly.pdbx_strand_id
1 'polypeptide(L)'
;MIINSFSLYSCQPLLFNFKNLEKMGIFTKTYEVMPFYQGFLFRNNTFEKQLNAGFHEIYDWKDRTKLYQIPQNSRLITVTNQEILTKDNIALRFSFNIIYKVTDGLKLLENTIINNEYYILSDAEYKLQNIVQIYFRKMISQIESEALNEKRAEWTDLKPEEIQSKTDEFGVEIENIQIRDITFPKSIQELFARHLEAKIRAKADLENARTAVATARALKNASEMMKNDENIRFFQTLETITKIAEKGKHTFMIGDIHQIAK
;
A
#
# COMPACT_ATOMS: atom_id res chain seq x y z
N MET A 1 -1.06 14.45 40.09
CA MET A 1 -0.31 13.20 39.96
C MET A 1 -1.33 12.10 39.69
N ILE A 2 -1.75 11.96 38.44
CA ILE A 2 -2.73 10.96 38.01
C ILE A 2 -2.10 10.27 36.81
N ILE A 3 -1.70 9.05 37.06
CA ILE A 3 -1.10 8.14 36.06
C ILE A 3 -2.24 7.50 35.32
N ASN A 4 -2.46 7.87 34.05
CA ASN A 4 -3.36 7.16 33.14
C ASN A 4 -2.61 5.99 32.53
N SER A 5 -2.97 4.79 33.00
CA SER A 5 -2.59 3.53 32.41
C SER A 5 -3.32 3.35 31.08
N PHE A 6 -2.61 3.47 29.97
CA PHE A 6 -3.07 2.99 28.67
C PHE A 6 -3.15 1.46 28.69
N SER A 7 -4.36 0.96 28.72
CA SER A 7 -4.69 -0.45 28.52
C SER A 7 -4.37 -0.84 27.07
N LEU A 8 -3.37 -1.70 26.93
CA LEU A 8 -3.11 -2.47 25.71
C LEU A 8 -4.32 -3.38 25.47
N TYR A 9 -5.15 -3.05 24.49
CA TYR A 9 -6.08 -4.02 23.93
C TYR A 9 -5.28 -5.10 23.21
N SER A 10 -4.94 -6.15 23.97
CA SER A 10 -4.55 -7.42 23.39
C SER A 10 -5.77 -7.96 22.66
N CYS A 11 -5.70 -8.01 21.34
CA CYS A 11 -6.62 -8.77 20.52
C CYS A 11 -6.45 -10.24 20.91
N GLN A 12 -7.19 -10.69 21.91
CA GLN A 12 -7.31 -12.11 22.21
C GLN A 12 -8.02 -12.75 21.02
N PRO A 13 -7.45 -13.77 20.39
CA PRO A 13 -8.21 -14.58 19.46
C PRO A 13 -9.42 -15.12 20.24
N LEU A 14 -10.61 -14.89 19.73
CA LEU A 14 -11.83 -15.51 20.21
C LEU A 14 -11.59 -17.02 20.19
N LEU A 15 -11.25 -17.55 21.36
CA LEU A 15 -11.23 -18.97 21.63
C LEU A 15 -12.70 -19.45 21.57
N PHE A 16 -13.19 -19.70 20.37
CA PHE A 16 -14.37 -20.51 20.21
C PHE A 16 -14.03 -21.91 20.69
N ASN A 17 -14.43 -22.14 21.94
CA ASN A 17 -14.37 -23.45 22.56
C ASN A 17 -15.42 -24.35 21.85
N PHE A 18 -14.97 -25.03 20.79
CA PHE A 18 -15.77 -26.04 20.10
C PHE A 18 -15.90 -27.24 21.02
N LYS A 19 -16.90 -27.19 21.91
CA LYS A 19 -17.44 -28.42 22.49
C LYS A 19 -18.17 -29.11 21.36
N ASN A 20 -17.53 -30.09 20.76
CA ASN A 20 -18.18 -31.08 19.92
C ASN A 20 -19.37 -31.66 20.71
N LEU A 21 -20.58 -31.33 20.29
CA LEU A 21 -21.79 -31.97 20.77
C LEU A 21 -21.83 -33.39 20.17
N GLU A 22 -21.07 -34.29 20.78
CA GLU A 22 -21.08 -35.71 20.47
C GLU A 22 -22.40 -36.28 21.01
N LYS A 23 -23.46 -36.34 20.19
CA LYS A 23 -24.54 -37.28 20.40
C LYS A 23 -24.04 -38.64 19.92
N MET A 24 -23.50 -39.45 20.83
CA MET A 24 -23.18 -40.84 20.56
C MET A 24 -24.46 -41.66 20.42
N GLY A 25 -24.91 -41.86 19.17
CA GLY A 25 -25.56 -43.12 18.84
C GLY A 25 -24.55 -44.25 19.00
N ILE A 26 -24.96 -45.46 19.39
CA ILE A 26 -24.06 -46.55 19.80
C ILE A 26 -22.95 -46.89 18.78
N PHE A 27 -23.04 -46.40 17.50
CA PHE A 27 -22.11 -46.66 16.42
C PHE A 27 -21.94 -45.49 15.44
N THR A 28 -22.56 -44.33 15.67
CA THR A 28 -22.50 -43.18 14.76
C THR A 28 -21.97 -41.96 15.48
N LYS A 29 -21.08 -41.24 14.81
CA LYS A 29 -20.55 -39.96 15.27
C LYS A 29 -21.08 -38.85 14.35
N THR A 30 -21.65 -37.81 14.94
CA THR A 30 -22.15 -36.66 14.18
C THR A 30 -21.03 -35.60 14.10
N TYR A 31 -20.67 -35.24 12.90
CA TYR A 31 -19.71 -34.16 12.61
C TYR A 31 -20.46 -32.94 12.07
N GLU A 32 -20.18 -31.78 12.62
CA GLU A 32 -20.64 -30.50 12.12
C GLU A 32 -19.54 -29.83 11.30
N VAL A 33 -19.84 -29.53 10.04
CA VAL A 33 -18.99 -28.69 9.18
C VAL A 33 -19.61 -27.30 9.16
N MET A 34 -18.85 -26.29 9.58
CA MET A 34 -19.32 -24.92 9.67
C MET A 34 -19.68 -24.31 8.31
N PRO A 35 -20.58 -23.31 8.29
CA PRO A 35 -20.85 -22.53 7.09
C PRO A 35 -19.56 -21.91 6.55
N PHE A 36 -19.38 -21.96 5.24
CA PHE A 36 -18.17 -21.48 4.54
C PHE A 36 -16.88 -22.25 4.85
N TYR A 37 -16.99 -23.43 5.48
CA TYR A 37 -15.90 -24.38 5.65
C TYR A 37 -16.11 -25.60 4.78
N GLN A 38 -15.01 -26.23 4.41
CA GLN A 38 -14.97 -27.51 3.74
C GLN A 38 -14.37 -28.53 4.70
N GLY A 39 -15.08 -29.62 4.92
CA GLY A 39 -14.64 -30.70 5.80
C GLY A 39 -13.92 -31.78 5.01
N PHE A 40 -12.83 -32.29 5.57
CA PHE A 40 -12.06 -33.43 5.04
C PHE A 40 -12.04 -34.53 6.07
N LEU A 41 -12.71 -35.64 5.74
CA LEU A 41 -12.82 -36.78 6.63
C LEU A 41 -11.69 -37.74 6.38
N PHE A 42 -10.96 -38.08 7.43
CA PHE A 42 -9.92 -39.08 7.44
C PHE A 42 -10.34 -40.26 8.30
N ARG A 43 -10.16 -41.47 7.80
CA ARG A 43 -10.38 -42.72 8.53
C ARG A 43 -9.07 -43.49 8.60
N ASN A 44 -8.65 -43.89 9.80
CA ASN A 44 -7.33 -44.53 10.02
C ASN A 44 -6.16 -43.72 9.44
N ASN A 45 -6.22 -42.37 9.51
CA ASN A 45 -5.27 -41.44 8.93
C ASN A 45 -5.19 -41.46 7.39
N THR A 46 -6.18 -42.06 6.71
CA THR A 46 -6.30 -42.05 5.25
C THR A 46 -7.49 -41.18 4.85
N PHE A 47 -7.33 -40.33 3.83
CA PHE A 47 -8.42 -39.53 3.30
C PHE A 47 -9.56 -40.42 2.79
N GLU A 48 -10.79 -40.19 3.24
CA GLU A 48 -11.97 -40.94 2.87
C GLU A 48 -12.87 -40.13 1.92
N LYS A 49 -13.29 -38.96 2.36
CA LYS A 49 -14.18 -38.10 1.58
C LYS A 49 -14.19 -36.66 2.04
N GLN A 50 -14.66 -35.79 1.16
CA GLN A 50 -14.91 -34.39 1.41
C GLN A 50 -16.38 -34.19 1.83
N LEU A 51 -16.60 -33.28 2.79
CA LEU A 51 -17.89 -32.93 3.35
C LEU A 51 -18.18 -31.45 3.13
N ASN A 52 -19.41 -31.18 2.68
CA ASN A 52 -19.88 -29.79 2.60
C ASN A 52 -20.38 -29.30 3.95
N ALA A 53 -20.63 -28.00 4.07
CA ALA A 53 -21.20 -27.41 5.29
C ALA A 53 -22.52 -28.12 5.68
N GLY A 54 -22.66 -28.40 6.97
CA GLY A 54 -23.84 -29.08 7.54
C GLY A 54 -23.47 -30.18 8.54
N PHE A 55 -24.47 -30.90 8.99
CA PHE A 55 -24.31 -32.02 9.91
C PHE A 55 -24.21 -33.33 9.12
N HIS A 56 -23.23 -34.14 9.47
CA HIS A 56 -22.95 -35.42 8.83
C HIS A 56 -22.86 -36.53 9.86
N GLU A 57 -23.71 -37.54 9.74
CA GLU A 57 -23.68 -38.74 10.57
C GLU A 57 -22.74 -39.75 9.89
N ILE A 58 -21.72 -40.19 10.61
CA ILE A 58 -20.69 -41.09 10.09
C ILE A 58 -20.58 -42.28 11.02
N TYR A 59 -20.67 -43.50 10.45
CA TYR A 59 -20.44 -44.73 11.18
C TYR A 59 -18.98 -44.85 11.62
N ASP A 60 -18.73 -44.89 12.92
CA ASP A 60 -17.38 -44.99 13.47
C ASP A 60 -17.35 -45.81 14.78
N TRP A 61 -17.38 -47.12 14.63
CA TRP A 61 -17.31 -48.09 15.73
C TRP A 61 -16.02 -47.97 16.57
N LYS A 62 -14.88 -47.59 15.95
CA LYS A 62 -13.56 -47.68 16.57
C LYS A 62 -12.99 -46.30 16.91
N ASP A 63 -13.73 -45.22 16.80
CA ASP A 63 -13.27 -43.83 17.00
C ASP A 63 -11.99 -43.51 16.22
N ARG A 64 -11.96 -43.90 14.93
CA ARG A 64 -10.81 -43.72 14.05
C ARG A 64 -11.00 -42.67 12.97
N THR A 65 -12.11 -41.96 13.02
CA THR A 65 -12.39 -40.85 12.09
C THR A 65 -11.99 -39.53 12.70
N LYS A 66 -11.34 -38.70 11.86
CA LYS A 66 -10.98 -37.33 12.18
C LYS A 66 -11.51 -36.42 11.09
N LEU A 67 -12.07 -35.28 11.49
CA LEU A 67 -12.53 -34.24 10.56
C LEU A 67 -11.59 -33.04 10.66
N TYR A 68 -11.05 -32.62 9.53
CA TYR A 68 -10.33 -31.35 9.39
C TYR A 68 -11.18 -30.38 8.61
N GLN A 69 -11.28 -29.13 9.08
CA GLN A 69 -12.10 -28.10 8.47
C GLN A 69 -11.23 -26.97 7.97
N ILE A 70 -11.41 -26.61 6.71
CA ILE A 70 -10.65 -25.53 6.04
C ILE A 70 -11.62 -24.45 5.59
N PRO A 71 -11.41 -23.18 5.99
CA PRO A 71 -12.24 -22.06 5.56
C PRO A 71 -12.05 -21.80 4.05
N GLN A 72 -13.15 -21.49 3.38
CA GLN A 72 -13.16 -21.13 1.96
C GLN A 72 -13.19 -19.62 1.73
N ASN A 73 -13.30 -18.84 2.80
CA ASN A 73 -13.33 -17.39 2.71
C ASN A 73 -11.94 -16.82 2.47
N SER A 74 -11.87 -15.67 1.79
CA SER A 74 -10.65 -14.88 1.66
C SER A 74 -10.14 -14.44 3.03
N ARG A 75 -8.85 -14.55 3.25
CA ARG A 75 -8.16 -14.22 4.50
C ARG A 75 -7.06 -13.20 4.26
N LEU A 76 -6.82 -12.38 5.27
CA LEU A 76 -5.80 -11.35 5.26
C LEU A 76 -4.65 -11.72 6.20
N ILE A 77 -3.45 -11.70 5.67
CA ILE A 77 -2.20 -11.78 6.44
C ILE A 77 -1.52 -10.43 6.38
N THR A 78 -1.14 -9.89 7.52
CA THR A 78 -0.36 -8.65 7.61
C THR A 78 1.06 -8.97 8.08
N VAL A 79 2.04 -8.62 7.26
CA VAL A 79 3.47 -8.75 7.57
C VAL A 79 4.04 -7.37 7.79
N THR A 80 4.61 -7.14 8.98
CA THR A 80 5.11 -5.81 9.38
C THR A 80 6.61 -5.81 9.61
N ASN A 81 7.23 -4.63 9.42
CA ASN A 81 8.62 -4.34 9.83
C ASN A 81 9.68 -5.29 9.25
N GLN A 82 9.54 -5.68 7.99
CA GLN A 82 10.58 -6.46 7.30
C GLN A 82 11.71 -5.53 6.87
N GLU A 83 12.94 -5.84 7.26
CA GLU A 83 14.11 -5.09 6.81
C GLU A 83 14.63 -5.65 5.49
N ILE A 84 14.77 -4.76 4.51
CA ILE A 84 15.24 -5.09 3.17
C ILE A 84 16.26 -4.02 2.75
N LEU A 85 17.29 -4.46 1.99
CA LEU A 85 18.28 -3.58 1.40
C LEU A 85 17.90 -3.29 -0.05
N THR A 86 18.00 -2.03 -0.45
CA THR A 86 17.90 -1.57 -1.84
C THR A 86 19.20 -1.86 -2.61
N LYS A 87 19.19 -1.61 -3.92
CA LYS A 87 20.37 -1.77 -4.78
C LYS A 87 21.57 -0.90 -4.33
N ASP A 88 21.30 0.26 -3.78
CA ASP A 88 22.28 1.22 -3.23
C ASP A 88 22.62 0.95 -1.75
N ASN A 89 22.31 -0.26 -1.23
CA ASN A 89 22.58 -0.73 0.12
C ASN A 89 21.92 0.13 1.24
N ILE A 90 20.83 0.79 0.94
CA ILE A 90 20.04 1.50 1.95
C ILE A 90 19.05 0.53 2.58
N ALA A 91 19.12 0.36 3.91
CA ALA A 91 18.15 -0.43 4.66
C ALA A 91 16.82 0.33 4.76
N LEU A 92 15.72 -0.35 4.45
CA LEU A 92 14.37 0.16 4.64
C LEU A 92 13.51 -0.84 5.40
N ARG A 93 12.50 -0.34 6.07
CA ARG A 93 11.44 -1.17 6.67
C ARG A 93 10.23 -1.18 5.75
N PHE A 94 9.73 -2.38 5.56
CA PHE A 94 8.69 -2.68 4.60
C PHE A 94 7.59 -3.50 5.27
N SER A 95 6.34 -3.15 5.01
CA SER A 95 5.16 -3.86 5.49
C SER A 95 4.20 -4.10 4.34
N PHE A 96 3.58 -5.28 4.31
CA PHE A 96 2.66 -5.67 3.25
C PHE A 96 1.52 -6.54 3.76
N ASN A 97 0.44 -6.57 3.01
CA ASN A 97 -0.72 -7.39 3.23
C ASN A 97 -0.83 -8.42 2.11
N ILE A 98 -1.21 -9.64 2.46
CA ILE A 98 -1.52 -10.71 1.52
C ILE A 98 -2.98 -11.09 1.71
N ILE A 99 -3.78 -11.02 0.65
CA ILE A 99 -5.14 -11.54 0.62
C ILE A 99 -5.10 -12.84 -0.15
N TYR A 100 -5.51 -13.92 0.49
CA TYR A 100 -5.47 -15.26 -0.07
C TYR A 100 -6.74 -16.04 0.20
N LYS A 101 -6.99 -17.05 -0.60
CA LYS A 101 -8.09 -17.99 -0.48
C LYS A 101 -7.58 -19.42 -0.67
N VAL A 102 -8.12 -20.36 0.09
CA VAL A 102 -7.84 -21.78 -0.14
C VAL A 102 -8.74 -22.29 -1.27
N THR A 103 -8.15 -22.75 -2.36
CA THR A 103 -8.87 -23.32 -3.51
C THR A 103 -8.94 -24.83 -3.46
N ASP A 104 -7.86 -25.48 -2.99
CA ASP A 104 -7.80 -26.92 -2.84
C ASP A 104 -7.32 -27.30 -1.43
N GLY A 105 -8.30 -27.59 -0.56
CA GLY A 105 -8.01 -27.95 0.81
C GLY A 105 -7.29 -29.29 0.99
N LEU A 106 -7.43 -30.23 0.04
CA LEU A 106 -6.74 -31.51 0.10
C LEU A 106 -5.24 -31.33 -0.13
N LYS A 107 -4.86 -30.56 -1.16
CA LYS A 107 -3.46 -30.20 -1.42
C LYS A 107 -2.86 -29.44 -0.24
N LEU A 108 -3.65 -28.55 0.40
CA LEU A 108 -3.21 -27.85 1.58
C LEU A 108 -2.86 -28.81 2.71
N LEU A 109 -3.73 -29.79 2.98
CA LEU A 109 -3.52 -30.81 4.03
C LEU A 109 -2.33 -31.72 3.74
N GLU A 110 -2.12 -32.09 2.48
CA GLU A 110 -0.97 -32.92 2.06
C GLU A 110 0.38 -32.21 2.27
N ASN A 111 0.39 -30.90 2.09
CA ASN A 111 1.59 -30.07 2.18
C ASN A 111 1.81 -29.38 3.54
N THR A 112 0.96 -29.66 4.52
CA THR A 112 0.98 -28.98 5.83
C THR A 112 1.17 -30.01 6.96
N ILE A 113 1.82 -29.63 8.03
CA ILE A 113 1.98 -30.49 9.20
C ILE A 113 0.66 -30.54 9.97
N ILE A 114 -0.01 -31.70 9.95
CA ILE A 114 -1.30 -31.92 10.61
C ILE A 114 -1.08 -32.33 12.07
N ASN A 115 -0.72 -31.40 12.92
CA ASN A 115 -0.67 -31.69 14.37
C ASN A 115 -1.95 -31.31 15.08
N ASN A 116 -2.63 -30.26 14.64
CA ASN A 116 -3.90 -29.75 15.15
C ASN A 116 -4.57 -28.89 14.07
N GLU A 117 -5.89 -28.78 14.05
CA GLU A 117 -6.63 -27.93 13.08
C GLU A 117 -6.13 -26.48 13.02
N TYR A 118 -5.77 -25.92 14.18
CA TYR A 118 -5.21 -24.57 14.28
C TYR A 118 -3.87 -24.41 13.57
N TYR A 119 -2.99 -25.42 13.61
CA TYR A 119 -1.65 -25.34 13.03
C TYR A 119 -1.64 -25.48 11.50
N ILE A 120 -2.66 -26.06 10.89
CA ILE A 120 -2.74 -26.24 9.44
C ILE A 120 -2.68 -24.88 8.74
N LEU A 121 -3.55 -23.95 9.13
CA LEU A 121 -3.60 -22.62 8.53
C LEU A 121 -2.37 -21.78 8.89
N SER A 122 -1.90 -21.84 10.13
CA SER A 122 -0.72 -21.06 10.54
C SER A 122 0.56 -21.48 9.81
N ASP A 123 0.74 -22.78 9.51
CA ASP A 123 1.87 -23.26 8.70
C ASP A 123 1.77 -22.78 7.24
N ALA A 124 0.56 -22.83 6.65
CA ALA A 124 0.32 -22.30 5.32
C ALA A 124 0.55 -20.78 5.25
N GLU A 125 0.06 -20.04 6.24
CA GLU A 125 0.27 -18.59 6.35
C GLU A 125 1.76 -18.25 6.47
N TYR A 126 2.51 -19.01 7.26
CA TYR A 126 3.94 -18.85 7.39
C TYR A 126 4.69 -19.11 6.07
N LYS A 127 4.32 -20.17 5.34
CA LYS A 127 4.87 -20.45 4.00
C LYS A 127 4.59 -19.33 3.02
N LEU A 128 3.34 -18.83 2.99
CA LEU A 128 2.94 -17.70 2.15
C LEU A 128 3.74 -16.44 2.45
N GLN A 129 3.88 -16.10 3.74
CA GLN A 129 4.68 -14.95 4.17
C GLN A 129 6.12 -15.05 3.65
N ASN A 130 6.75 -16.22 3.82
CA ASN A 130 8.13 -16.42 3.37
C ASN A 130 8.28 -16.30 1.86
N ILE A 131 7.37 -16.90 1.08
CA ILE A 131 7.40 -16.82 -0.38
C ILE A 131 7.30 -15.38 -0.86
N VAL A 132 6.32 -14.64 -0.34
CA VAL A 132 6.10 -13.24 -0.70
C VAL A 132 7.25 -12.34 -0.23
N GLN A 133 7.78 -12.60 0.97
CA GLN A 133 8.93 -11.87 1.50
C GLN A 133 10.18 -12.05 0.63
N ILE A 134 10.47 -13.27 0.19
CA ILE A 134 11.61 -13.55 -0.70
C ILE A 134 11.43 -12.84 -2.04
N TYR A 135 10.22 -12.84 -2.59
CA TYR A 135 9.91 -12.14 -3.82
C TYR A 135 10.17 -10.63 -3.70
N PHE A 136 9.63 -9.99 -2.67
CA PHE A 136 9.86 -8.57 -2.44
C PHE A 136 11.32 -8.22 -2.19
N ARG A 137 12.03 -9.07 -1.45
CA ARG A 137 13.46 -8.90 -1.23
C ARG A 137 14.23 -8.90 -2.55
N LYS A 138 13.94 -9.84 -3.45
CA LYS A 138 14.53 -9.91 -4.79
C LYS A 138 14.19 -8.67 -5.62
N MET A 139 12.93 -8.24 -5.61
CA MET A 139 12.45 -7.09 -6.37
C MET A 139 13.06 -5.77 -5.87
N ILE A 140 13.02 -5.52 -4.56
CA ILE A 140 13.52 -4.28 -3.96
C ILE A 140 15.05 -4.16 -4.07
N SER A 141 15.79 -5.27 -3.96
CA SER A 141 17.25 -5.27 -4.10
C SER A 141 17.75 -4.88 -5.50
N GLN A 142 16.88 -4.84 -6.50
CA GLN A 142 17.21 -4.41 -7.86
C GLN A 142 16.92 -2.93 -8.12
N ILE A 143 16.27 -2.23 -7.19
CA ILE A 143 15.78 -0.86 -7.36
C ILE A 143 16.57 0.06 -6.44
N GLU A 144 16.92 1.25 -6.96
CA GLU A 144 17.55 2.32 -6.19
C GLU A 144 16.51 2.98 -5.28
N SER A 145 16.96 3.44 -4.13
CA SER A 145 16.09 4.01 -3.08
C SER A 145 15.29 5.23 -3.56
N GLU A 146 15.86 6.07 -4.44
CA GLU A 146 15.17 7.22 -5.02
C GLU A 146 14.02 6.79 -5.94
N ALA A 147 14.26 5.82 -6.83
CA ALA A 147 13.26 5.27 -7.75
C ALA A 147 12.14 4.52 -7.03
N LEU A 148 12.44 3.96 -5.85
CA LEU A 148 11.48 3.23 -5.05
C LEU A 148 10.33 4.12 -4.55
N ASN A 149 10.63 5.36 -4.21
CA ASN A 149 9.63 6.32 -3.76
C ASN A 149 8.68 6.76 -4.90
N GLU A 150 9.17 6.84 -6.13
CA GLU A 150 8.36 7.18 -7.30
C GLU A 150 7.46 6.01 -7.73
N LYS A 151 7.93 4.77 -7.64
CA LYS A 151 7.20 3.56 -8.04
C LYS A 151 6.20 3.05 -6.99
N ARG A 152 6.13 3.66 -5.82
CA ARG A 152 5.25 3.23 -4.73
C ARG A 152 3.78 3.09 -5.16
N ALA A 153 3.30 3.95 -6.04
CA ALA A 153 1.93 3.93 -6.53
C ALA A 153 1.63 2.75 -7.46
N GLU A 154 2.66 2.20 -8.15
CA GLU A 154 2.52 1.08 -9.08
C GLU A 154 2.38 -0.27 -8.37
N TRP A 155 2.71 -0.32 -7.06
CA TRP A 155 2.77 -1.55 -6.28
C TRP A 155 1.54 -1.77 -5.38
N THR A 156 0.43 -1.15 -5.73
CA THR A 156 -0.79 -1.21 -4.91
C THR A 156 -1.53 -2.54 -5.06
N ASP A 157 -1.47 -3.14 -6.26
CA ASP A 157 -2.19 -4.38 -6.59
C ASP A 157 -1.29 -5.34 -7.38
N LEU A 158 -0.50 -6.11 -6.66
CA LEU A 158 0.42 -7.06 -7.27
C LEU A 158 -0.16 -8.48 -7.26
N LYS A 159 -0.21 -9.11 -8.44
CA LYS A 159 -0.49 -10.54 -8.61
C LYS A 159 0.65 -11.19 -9.43
N PRO A 160 1.82 -11.41 -8.85
CA PRO A 160 2.93 -11.96 -9.60
C PRO A 160 2.68 -13.43 -9.95
N GLU A 161 2.72 -13.77 -11.23
CA GLU A 161 2.58 -15.16 -11.71
C GLU A 161 3.63 -16.09 -11.07
N GLU A 162 4.84 -15.59 -10.83
CA GLU A 162 5.91 -16.34 -10.15
C GLU A 162 5.53 -16.79 -8.74
N ILE A 163 4.73 -15.99 -8.02
CA ILE A 163 4.25 -16.36 -6.68
C ILE A 163 3.09 -17.33 -6.81
N GLN A 164 2.15 -17.08 -7.72
CA GLN A 164 0.97 -17.90 -7.91
C GLN A 164 1.33 -19.36 -8.26
N SER A 165 2.31 -19.57 -9.14
CA SER A 165 2.77 -20.92 -9.47
C SER A 165 3.27 -21.72 -8.26
N LYS A 166 3.91 -21.06 -7.30
CA LYS A 166 4.39 -21.71 -6.08
C LYS A 166 3.28 -21.98 -5.07
N THR A 167 2.26 -21.10 -5.02
CA THR A 167 1.15 -21.26 -4.08
C THR A 167 0.11 -22.26 -4.55
N ASP A 168 -0.03 -22.44 -5.85
CA ASP A 168 -0.88 -23.47 -6.45
C ASP A 168 -0.43 -24.90 -6.09
N GLU A 169 0.86 -25.11 -5.84
CA GLU A 169 1.41 -26.39 -5.40
C GLU A 169 0.79 -26.87 -4.09
N PHE A 170 0.44 -25.95 -3.20
CA PHE A 170 -0.22 -26.28 -1.93
C PHE A 170 -1.67 -25.81 -1.82
N GLY A 171 -2.32 -25.57 -2.95
CA GLY A 171 -3.76 -25.35 -3.04
C GLY A 171 -4.24 -24.00 -2.50
N VAL A 172 -3.41 -22.96 -2.58
CA VAL A 172 -3.74 -21.61 -2.13
C VAL A 172 -3.61 -20.63 -3.31
N GLU A 173 -4.65 -19.83 -3.50
CA GLU A 173 -4.68 -18.75 -4.47
C GLU A 173 -4.45 -17.41 -3.76
N ILE A 174 -3.53 -16.61 -4.27
CA ILE A 174 -3.32 -15.24 -3.83
C ILE A 174 -4.23 -14.32 -4.65
N GLU A 175 -5.20 -13.71 -4.00
CA GLU A 175 -6.11 -12.76 -4.63
C GLU A 175 -5.41 -11.42 -4.87
N ASN A 176 -4.66 -10.94 -3.87
CA ASN A 176 -3.98 -9.66 -3.95
C ASN A 176 -2.83 -9.55 -2.94
N ILE A 177 -1.79 -8.81 -3.33
CA ILE A 177 -0.69 -8.40 -2.44
C ILE A 177 -0.60 -6.88 -2.48
N GLN A 178 -0.73 -6.25 -1.32
CA GLN A 178 -0.71 -4.79 -1.17
C GLN A 178 0.46 -4.37 -0.30
N ILE A 179 1.23 -3.42 -0.79
CA ILE A 179 2.24 -2.75 0.04
C ILE A 179 1.51 -1.78 0.96
N ARG A 180 1.74 -1.95 2.26
CA ARG A 180 1.19 -1.09 3.29
C ARG A 180 2.08 0.12 3.54
N ASP A 181 3.32 -0.14 3.95
CA ASP A 181 4.26 0.90 4.35
C ASP A 181 5.68 0.61 3.86
N ILE A 182 6.37 1.68 3.43
CA ILE A 182 7.80 1.69 3.17
C ILE A 182 8.39 2.83 3.99
N THR A 183 9.29 2.52 4.91
CA THR A 183 9.88 3.49 5.81
C THR A 183 11.40 3.43 5.73
N PHE A 184 12.01 4.55 5.41
CA PHE A 184 13.47 4.71 5.44
C PHE A 184 13.94 5.16 6.83
N PRO A 185 15.20 4.91 7.20
CA PRO A 185 15.81 5.50 8.39
C PRO A 185 15.76 7.03 8.35
N LYS A 186 15.64 7.68 9.51
CA LYS A 186 15.51 9.15 9.60
C LYS A 186 16.60 9.90 8.86
N SER A 187 17.85 9.45 8.95
CA SER A 187 18.99 10.06 8.24
C SER A 187 18.79 10.08 6.73
N ILE A 188 18.23 9.02 6.16
CA ILE A 188 17.95 8.91 4.72
C ILE A 188 16.74 9.75 4.34
N GLN A 189 15.69 9.78 5.19
CA GLN A 189 14.54 10.67 4.97
C GLN A 189 14.96 12.14 4.94
N GLU A 190 15.87 12.57 5.83
CA GLU A 190 16.41 13.93 5.84
C GLU A 190 17.22 14.24 4.58
N LEU A 191 18.02 13.28 4.09
CA LEU A 191 18.75 13.43 2.83
C LEU A 191 17.80 13.60 1.63
N PHE A 192 16.77 12.78 1.55
CA PHE A 192 15.76 12.91 0.49
C PHE A 192 15.00 14.22 0.58
N ALA A 193 14.64 14.67 1.80
CA ALA A 193 13.98 15.95 1.99
C ALA A 193 14.85 17.12 1.49
N ARG A 194 16.14 17.14 1.84
CA ARG A 194 17.10 18.15 1.36
C ARG A 194 17.29 18.10 -0.16
N HIS A 195 17.39 16.90 -0.73
CA HIS A 195 17.51 16.73 -2.18
C HIS A 195 16.27 17.25 -2.90
N LEU A 196 15.09 16.90 -2.42
CA LEU A 196 13.81 17.37 -2.98
C LEU A 196 13.68 18.90 -2.85
N GLU A 197 14.04 19.47 -1.70
CA GLU A 197 14.05 20.93 -1.50
C GLU A 197 14.97 21.63 -2.49
N ALA A 198 16.19 21.11 -2.68
CA ALA A 198 17.13 21.66 -3.66
C ALA A 198 16.59 21.57 -5.10
N LYS A 199 15.96 20.44 -5.45
CA LYS A 199 15.32 20.24 -6.79
C LYS A 199 14.17 21.22 -7.02
N ILE A 200 13.31 21.41 -6.00
CA ILE A 200 12.20 22.39 -6.07
C ILE A 200 12.73 23.80 -6.20
N ARG A 201 13.75 24.18 -5.41
CA ARG A 201 14.40 25.50 -5.48
C ARG A 201 15.00 25.75 -6.86
N ALA A 202 15.79 24.81 -7.39
CA ALA A 202 16.37 24.93 -8.73
C ALA A 202 15.30 25.07 -9.83
N LYS A 203 14.18 24.35 -9.72
CA LYS A 203 13.05 24.49 -10.64
C LYS A 203 12.40 25.86 -10.54
N ALA A 204 12.20 26.38 -9.33
CA ALA A 204 11.63 27.71 -9.10
C ALA A 204 12.56 28.81 -9.67
N ASP A 205 13.87 28.69 -9.44
CA ASP A 205 14.87 29.65 -9.97
C ASP A 205 14.90 29.64 -11.50
N LEU A 206 14.79 28.47 -12.13
CA LEU A 206 14.69 28.35 -13.59
C LEU A 206 13.42 29.02 -14.12
N GLU A 207 12.26 28.81 -13.48
CA GLU A 207 11.01 29.45 -13.90
C GLU A 207 11.04 30.97 -13.66
N ASN A 208 11.65 31.42 -12.56
CA ASN A 208 11.86 32.84 -12.30
C ASN A 208 12.78 33.47 -13.36
N ALA A 209 13.88 32.79 -13.74
CA ALA A 209 14.76 33.26 -14.79
C ALA A 209 14.04 33.32 -16.16
N ARG A 210 13.25 32.31 -16.51
CA ARG A 210 12.42 32.30 -17.74
C ARG A 210 11.44 33.45 -17.75
N THR A 211 10.76 33.68 -16.62
CA THR A 211 9.80 34.78 -16.45
C THR A 211 10.49 36.13 -16.58
N ALA A 212 11.67 36.30 -15.97
CA ALA A 212 12.46 37.54 -16.08
C ALA A 212 12.86 37.82 -17.54
N VAL A 213 13.30 36.81 -18.29
CA VAL A 213 13.61 36.95 -19.72
C VAL A 213 12.36 37.29 -20.54
N ALA A 214 11.24 36.63 -20.28
CA ALA A 214 9.99 36.91 -20.96
C ALA A 214 9.51 38.34 -20.67
N THR A 215 9.59 38.79 -19.42
CA THR A 215 9.24 40.17 -19.01
C THR A 215 10.16 41.19 -19.66
N ALA A 216 11.49 40.93 -19.68
CA ALA A 216 12.45 41.80 -20.33
C ALA A 216 12.15 41.95 -21.85
N ARG A 217 11.82 40.84 -22.53
CA ARG A 217 11.42 40.86 -23.94
C ARG A 217 10.13 41.63 -24.15
N ALA A 218 9.11 41.43 -23.27
CA ALA A 218 7.85 42.18 -23.35
C ALA A 218 8.07 43.69 -23.14
N LEU A 219 8.91 44.08 -22.17
CA LEU A 219 9.29 45.47 -21.92
C LEU A 219 10.04 46.07 -23.11
N LYS A 220 10.98 45.30 -23.72
CA LYS A 220 11.67 45.75 -24.95
C LYS A 220 10.67 46.00 -26.08
N ASN A 221 9.79 45.06 -26.35
CA ASN A 221 8.81 45.20 -27.41
C ASN A 221 7.86 46.40 -27.13
N ALA A 222 7.39 46.56 -25.89
CA ALA A 222 6.58 47.69 -25.47
C ALA A 222 7.34 49.03 -25.70
N SER A 223 8.65 49.09 -25.34
CA SER A 223 9.49 50.26 -25.56
C SER A 223 9.67 50.57 -27.04
N GLU A 224 9.81 49.57 -27.90
CA GLU A 224 9.91 49.74 -29.35
C GLU A 224 8.57 50.27 -29.95
N MET A 225 7.44 49.76 -29.48
CA MET A 225 6.10 50.27 -29.87
C MET A 225 5.91 51.72 -29.44
N MET A 226 6.36 52.10 -28.25
CA MET A 226 6.27 53.47 -27.75
C MET A 226 7.15 54.46 -28.52
N LYS A 227 8.30 54.02 -29.07
CA LYS A 227 9.12 54.90 -29.90
C LYS A 227 8.46 55.29 -31.20
N ASN A 228 7.56 54.46 -31.70
CA ASN A 228 6.94 54.63 -33.00
C ASN A 228 5.53 55.29 -32.92
N ASP A 229 4.93 55.38 -31.69
CA ASP A 229 3.57 55.96 -31.52
C ASP A 229 3.50 56.80 -30.23
N GLU A 230 3.31 58.07 -30.40
CA GLU A 230 3.22 59.05 -29.33
C GLU A 230 1.99 58.90 -28.46
N ASN A 231 0.89 58.39 -29.03
CA ASN A 231 -0.35 58.14 -28.29
C ASN A 231 -0.19 56.96 -27.31
N ILE A 232 0.52 55.89 -27.72
CA ILE A 232 0.82 54.73 -26.85
C ILE A 232 1.66 55.18 -25.66
N ARG A 233 2.64 56.05 -25.85
CA ARG A 233 3.44 56.62 -24.77
C ARG A 233 2.61 57.37 -23.75
N PHE A 234 1.68 58.20 -24.23
CA PHE A 234 0.79 58.98 -23.39
C PHE A 234 -0.13 58.06 -22.56
N PHE A 235 -0.79 57.07 -23.18
CA PHE A 235 -1.66 56.12 -22.48
C PHE A 235 -0.91 55.35 -21.40
N GLN A 236 0.31 54.90 -21.63
CA GLN A 236 1.08 54.15 -20.67
C GLN A 236 1.57 55.03 -19.49
N THR A 237 1.84 56.30 -19.76
CA THR A 237 2.12 57.26 -18.69
C THR A 237 0.89 57.46 -17.81
N LEU A 238 -0.29 57.59 -18.38
CA LEU A 238 -1.55 57.67 -17.64
C LEU A 238 -1.84 56.40 -16.83
N GLU A 239 -1.65 55.23 -17.41
CA GLU A 239 -1.81 53.95 -16.70
C GLU A 239 -0.85 53.83 -15.51
N THR A 240 0.41 54.26 -15.69
CA THR A 240 1.40 54.23 -14.60
C THR A 240 1.01 55.20 -13.47
N ILE A 241 0.54 56.39 -13.80
CA ILE A 241 0.03 57.36 -12.82
C ILE A 241 -1.18 56.79 -12.06
N THR A 242 -2.13 56.17 -12.80
CA THR A 242 -3.30 55.54 -12.20
C THR A 242 -2.90 54.41 -11.20
N LYS A 243 -1.98 53.51 -11.60
CA LYS A 243 -1.45 52.44 -10.72
C LYS A 243 -0.72 52.97 -9.48
N ILE A 244 -0.05 54.10 -9.57
CA ILE A 244 0.59 54.76 -8.42
C ILE A 244 -0.48 55.39 -7.54
N ALA A 245 -1.50 56.01 -8.12
CA ALA A 245 -2.61 56.64 -7.39
C ALA A 245 -3.46 55.61 -6.63
N GLU A 246 -3.65 54.42 -7.14
CA GLU A 246 -4.39 53.32 -6.48
C GLU A 246 -3.68 52.81 -5.21
N LYS A 247 -2.36 52.92 -5.12
CA LYS A 247 -1.55 52.40 -3.98
C LYS A 247 -1.39 53.38 -2.81
N GLY A 248 -1.94 54.61 -2.89
CA GLY A 248 -1.86 55.57 -1.79
C GLY A 248 -2.49 56.94 -2.12
N LYS A 249 -2.60 57.83 -1.11
CA LYS A 249 -3.01 59.23 -1.31
C LYS A 249 -1.81 60.03 -1.86
N HIS A 250 -1.70 60.04 -3.18
CA HIS A 250 -0.65 60.82 -3.86
C HIS A 250 -1.27 62.00 -4.58
N THR A 251 -0.65 63.15 -4.44
CA THR A 251 -1.01 64.34 -5.23
C THR A 251 0.00 64.48 -6.37
N PHE A 252 -0.45 64.39 -7.59
CA PHE A 252 0.38 64.57 -8.77
C PHE A 252 0.31 66.02 -9.24
N MET A 253 1.42 66.72 -9.28
CA MET A 253 1.55 67.98 -9.99
C MET A 253 1.95 67.70 -11.42
N ILE A 254 1.00 67.81 -12.35
CA ILE A 254 1.24 67.63 -13.77
C ILE A 254 1.55 69.03 -14.33
N GLY A 255 2.81 69.26 -14.68
CA GLY A 255 3.18 70.44 -15.47
C GLY A 255 2.62 70.40 -16.89
N ASP A 256 2.90 71.41 -17.71
CA ASP A 256 2.31 71.62 -19.04
C ASP A 256 2.31 70.33 -19.88
N ILE A 257 1.14 69.77 -20.15
CA ILE A 257 0.90 68.51 -20.85
C ILE A 257 1.49 68.55 -22.28
N HIS A 258 1.62 69.75 -22.87
CA HIS A 258 2.20 69.92 -24.21
C HIS A 258 3.69 69.70 -24.30
N GLN A 259 4.45 69.63 -23.21
CA GLN A 259 5.89 69.33 -23.23
C GLN A 259 6.18 67.85 -23.09
N ILE A 260 5.20 67.01 -22.72
CA ILE A 260 5.36 65.55 -22.61
C ILE A 260 5.10 64.84 -23.95
N ALA A 261 4.51 65.56 -24.88
CA ALA A 261 4.11 65.06 -26.21
C ALA A 261 5.08 65.49 -27.36
N LYS A 262 6.28 65.93 -27.03
CA LYS A 262 7.34 66.23 -28.04
C LYS A 262 8.45 65.21 -27.97
#